data_3fd9aebe2e038755e56d346485509387
#
_entry.id   3fd9aebe2e038755e56d346485509387
#
_cell.length_a   1.000
_cell.length_b   1.000
_cell.length_c   1.000
_cell.angle_alpha   90.00
_cell.angle_beta   90.00
_cell.angle_gamma   90.00
#
_symmetry.space_group_name_H-M   'P 1'
#
loop_
_entity.id
_entity.type
_entity.pdbx_description
1 polymer ?
#
loop_
_entity_poly.entity_id
_entity_poly.type
_entity_poly.pdbx_seq_one_letter_code
_entity_poly.pdbx_strand_id
1 'polypeptide(L)'
;HTLDALIVSIGSIGSFLSENDMIAFLKNFDIPILTIEIEVPGYPYLYTEGKTGMRAAIEHLITEHKKTKIGFVSGRRENADAKERLETYYQVLTEHHIPIDENRIAYGNFSEFTEDIVNNLLDANPDLEAIVFANDSMAIGGYNAIKQRGLEIGKDILVTGYDNAPASLVLDPPLTTVHNNIIDMGYHAVHEVLNLLSHGQTNVSILNSNLIVRSSCGCGDFKLKKVQKLNSIFAEHDTQAAKKYISDYLFGDYKNNFYYAELTRRFAPVLDLILEPFSDKTMNFDISAISNRILALIDTDFIKLYFSTDKLTHAIRELSQLLCSLADNEHGRCKVMQLFNRLYSDILAKSSNTLYNTVHEHKEAVWSSMYITRDTLTYSDDEESCFRLIM
;
A
#
# COMPACT_ATOMS: atom_id res chain seq x y z
N HIS A 1 2.80 -34.10 -8.14
CA HIS A 1 3.00 -32.85 -8.86
C HIS A 1 4.48 -32.47 -8.78
N THR A 2 5.14 -32.32 -9.92
CA THR A 2 6.51 -31.80 -10.00
C THR A 2 6.44 -30.28 -10.05
N LEU A 3 7.25 -29.61 -9.23
CA LEU A 3 7.43 -28.16 -9.29
C LEU A 3 8.53 -27.85 -10.31
N ASP A 4 8.34 -26.84 -11.12
CA ASP A 4 9.33 -26.41 -12.12
C ASP A 4 10.35 -25.43 -11.54
N ALA A 5 9.94 -24.61 -10.54
CA ALA A 5 10.79 -23.68 -9.81
C ALA A 5 10.18 -23.29 -8.45
N LEU A 6 10.96 -22.62 -7.61
CA LEU A 6 10.53 -22.07 -6.33
C LEU A 6 10.80 -20.56 -6.25
N ILE A 7 9.85 -19.82 -5.67
CA ILE A 7 10.04 -18.45 -5.17
C ILE A 7 9.98 -18.55 -3.65
N VAL A 8 11.03 -18.12 -2.95
CA VAL A 8 11.16 -18.28 -1.50
C VAL A 8 11.26 -16.92 -0.82
N SER A 9 10.25 -16.56 -0.01
CA SER A 9 10.27 -15.37 0.83
C SER A 9 11.14 -15.64 2.07
N ILE A 10 12.36 -15.15 2.03
CA ILE A 10 13.35 -15.40 3.07
C ILE A 10 13.01 -14.65 4.36
N GLY A 11 12.46 -13.43 4.27
CA GLY A 11 12.01 -12.68 5.43
C GLY A 11 10.95 -13.40 6.25
N SER A 12 10.06 -14.15 5.57
CA SER A 12 9.01 -14.93 6.21
C SER A 12 9.51 -16.24 6.82
N ILE A 13 10.47 -16.92 6.18
CA ILE A 13 10.98 -18.23 6.59
C ILE A 13 12.26 -18.09 7.43
N GLY A 14 13.11 -17.11 7.10
CA GLY A 14 14.46 -16.98 7.63
C GLY A 14 14.59 -16.43 9.03
N SER A 15 13.49 -15.93 9.64
CA SER A 15 13.53 -15.38 11.01
C SER A 15 13.96 -16.41 12.09
N PHE A 16 13.96 -17.71 11.74
CA PHE A 16 14.28 -18.82 12.63
C PHE A 16 15.54 -19.59 12.22
N LEU A 17 16.12 -19.31 11.05
CA LEU A 17 17.26 -20.04 10.51
C LEU A 17 18.49 -19.13 10.41
N SER A 18 19.66 -19.71 10.67
CA SER A 18 20.92 -19.04 10.31
C SER A 18 21.09 -19.05 8.78
N GLU A 19 21.95 -18.16 8.25
CA GLU A 19 22.27 -18.12 6.81
C GLU A 19 22.74 -19.49 6.29
N ASN A 20 23.58 -20.19 7.05
CA ASN A 20 24.08 -21.51 6.69
C ASN A 20 22.96 -22.57 6.66
N ASP A 21 22.03 -22.52 7.62
CA ASP A 21 20.90 -23.44 7.66
C ASP A 21 19.93 -23.16 6.50
N MET A 22 19.73 -21.88 6.15
CA MET A 22 18.94 -21.48 4.99
C MET A 22 19.54 -22.00 3.68
N ILE A 23 20.86 -21.82 3.48
CA ILE A 23 21.57 -22.36 2.32
C ILE A 23 21.46 -23.89 2.28
N ALA A 24 21.61 -24.57 3.43
CA ALA A 24 21.46 -25.99 3.54
C ALA A 24 20.04 -26.47 3.18
N PHE A 25 19.03 -25.73 3.64
CA PHE A 25 17.63 -26.01 3.30
C PHE A 25 17.36 -25.86 1.80
N LEU A 26 17.80 -24.77 1.18
CA LEU A 26 17.57 -24.50 -0.25
C LEU A 26 18.30 -25.54 -1.15
N LYS A 27 19.44 -26.06 -0.72
CA LYS A 27 20.17 -27.11 -1.43
C LYS A 27 19.44 -28.46 -1.52
N ASN A 28 18.38 -28.70 -0.75
CA ASN A 28 17.57 -29.90 -0.87
C ASN A 28 16.69 -29.94 -2.13
N PHE A 29 16.54 -28.80 -2.82
CA PHE A 29 15.72 -28.72 -4.02
C PHE A 29 16.60 -28.66 -5.27
N ASP A 30 16.45 -29.64 -6.16
CA ASP A 30 17.14 -29.70 -7.46
C ASP A 30 16.30 -29.04 -8.57
N ILE A 31 15.81 -27.84 -8.28
CA ILE A 31 15.03 -27.00 -9.21
C ILE A 31 15.47 -25.53 -9.08
N PRO A 32 15.24 -24.71 -10.11
CA PRO A 32 15.55 -23.28 -10.03
C PRO A 32 14.86 -22.60 -8.85
N ILE A 33 15.61 -21.79 -8.10
CA ILE A 33 15.12 -21.04 -6.94
C ILE A 33 15.41 -19.55 -7.13
N LEU A 34 14.41 -18.72 -6.87
CA LEU A 34 14.54 -17.29 -6.70
C LEU A 34 14.21 -16.93 -5.25
N THR A 35 15.10 -16.23 -4.56
CA THR A 35 14.81 -15.69 -3.22
C THR A 35 14.26 -14.28 -3.31
N ILE A 36 13.35 -13.92 -2.41
CA ILE A 36 12.81 -12.56 -2.30
C ILE A 36 13.01 -12.02 -0.89
N GLU A 37 13.07 -10.69 -0.78
CA GLU A 37 13.24 -9.89 0.45
C GLU A 37 14.68 -9.84 0.99
N ILE A 38 15.38 -10.95 1.05
CA ILE A 38 16.74 -11.05 1.60
C ILE A 38 17.63 -11.82 0.62
N GLU A 39 18.84 -11.35 0.42
CA GLU A 39 19.86 -12.03 -0.37
C GLU A 39 20.32 -13.32 0.32
N VAL A 40 20.35 -14.41 -0.42
CA VAL A 40 20.97 -15.67 0.00
C VAL A 40 22.13 -15.98 -0.95
N PRO A 41 23.38 -16.11 -0.46
CA PRO A 41 24.53 -16.35 -1.30
C PRO A 41 24.38 -17.58 -2.21
N GLY A 42 24.60 -17.39 -3.50
CA GLY A 42 24.51 -18.45 -4.51
C GLY A 42 23.13 -18.62 -5.15
N TYR A 43 22.14 -17.82 -4.76
CA TYR A 43 20.81 -17.80 -5.37
C TYR A 43 20.50 -16.44 -5.96
N PRO A 44 19.79 -16.35 -7.11
CA PRO A 44 19.26 -15.10 -7.59
C PRO A 44 18.24 -14.53 -6.59
N TYR A 45 18.23 -13.22 -6.44
CA TYR A 45 17.36 -12.58 -5.47
C TYR A 45 16.72 -11.29 -5.99
N LEU A 46 15.59 -10.95 -5.38
CA LEU A 46 14.84 -9.74 -5.63
C LEU A 46 14.46 -9.10 -4.29
N TYR A 47 14.75 -7.82 -4.11
CA TYR A 47 14.37 -7.12 -2.88
C TYR A 47 13.93 -5.67 -3.15
N THR A 48 13.18 -5.11 -2.20
CA THR A 48 12.83 -3.70 -2.21
C THR A 48 13.81 -2.92 -1.35
N GLU A 49 14.43 -1.92 -1.94
CA GLU A 49 15.30 -1.00 -1.24
C GLU A 49 14.44 0.01 -0.46
N GLY A 50 14.47 -0.08 0.88
CA GLY A 50 13.60 0.70 1.77
C GLY A 50 14.12 2.10 2.10
N LYS A 51 15.43 2.32 2.00
CA LYS A 51 16.09 3.55 2.44
C LYS A 51 15.68 4.78 1.64
N THR A 52 15.55 4.63 0.32
CA THR A 52 15.22 5.74 -0.60
C THR A 52 13.88 6.38 -0.23
N GLY A 53 12.86 5.58 0.00
CA GLY A 53 11.54 6.09 0.38
C GLY A 53 11.51 6.68 1.80
N MET A 54 12.16 6.01 2.77
CA MET A 54 12.25 6.53 4.13
C MET A 54 13.03 7.85 4.18
N ARG A 55 14.15 7.91 3.47
CA ARG A 55 14.91 9.16 3.29
C ARG A 55 14.04 10.26 2.73
N ALA A 56 13.31 9.99 1.65
CA ALA A 56 12.44 10.98 1.02
C ALA A 56 11.33 11.48 1.97
N ALA A 57 10.79 10.62 2.83
CA ALA A 57 9.79 11.00 3.82
C ALA A 57 10.35 11.96 4.88
N ILE A 58 11.55 11.71 5.38
CA ILE A 58 12.21 12.55 6.38
C ILE A 58 12.68 13.87 5.75
N GLU A 59 13.34 13.80 4.59
CA GLU A 59 13.77 14.98 3.85
C GLU A 59 12.61 15.90 3.48
N HIS A 60 11.44 15.33 3.12
CA HIS A 60 10.24 16.11 2.85
C HIS A 60 9.79 16.95 4.07
N LEU A 61 9.83 16.39 5.27
CA LEU A 61 9.53 17.14 6.51
C LEU A 61 10.55 18.27 6.75
N ILE A 62 11.81 18.01 6.46
CA ILE A 62 12.89 18.98 6.69
C ILE A 62 12.90 20.07 5.61
N THR A 63 12.86 19.67 4.33
CA THR A 63 13.08 20.61 3.21
C THR A 63 11.83 21.39 2.83
N GLU A 64 10.67 20.73 2.79
CA GLU A 64 9.40 21.37 2.41
C GLU A 64 8.72 22.07 3.60
N HIS A 65 8.72 21.41 4.78
CA HIS A 65 8.02 21.90 5.95
C HIS A 65 8.93 22.56 7.00
N LYS A 66 10.26 22.59 6.76
CA LYS A 66 11.26 23.23 7.64
C LYS A 66 11.23 22.71 9.09
N LYS A 67 10.87 21.42 9.26
CA LYS A 67 10.80 20.79 10.57
C LYS A 67 12.17 20.29 11.01
N THR A 68 12.50 20.52 12.28
CA THR A 68 13.78 20.12 12.88
C THR A 68 13.58 19.28 14.15
N LYS A 69 12.40 19.36 14.78
CA LYS A 69 12.05 18.60 15.97
C LYS A 69 11.20 17.40 15.57
N ILE A 70 11.86 16.39 15.02
CA ILE A 70 11.22 15.22 14.42
C ILE A 70 11.40 14.03 15.35
N GLY A 71 10.30 13.35 15.71
CA GLY A 71 10.32 12.09 16.44
C GLY A 71 10.29 10.90 15.48
N PHE A 72 10.75 9.76 15.96
CA PHE A 72 10.73 8.51 15.21
C PHE A 72 10.13 7.37 16.04
N VAL A 73 9.11 6.70 15.52
CA VAL A 73 8.55 5.50 16.11
C VAL A 73 9.03 4.30 15.32
N SER A 74 10.05 3.62 15.84
CA SER A 74 10.67 2.45 15.24
C SER A 74 9.87 1.18 15.51
N GLY A 75 10.13 0.11 14.75
CA GLY A 75 9.71 -1.24 15.09
C GLY A 75 10.56 -1.86 16.20
N ARG A 76 10.48 -3.19 16.33
CA ARG A 76 11.30 -3.94 17.31
C ARG A 76 12.79 -3.78 17.02
N ARG A 77 13.57 -3.67 18.09
CA ARG A 77 15.03 -3.43 17.99
C ARG A 77 15.79 -4.54 17.25
N GLU A 78 15.28 -5.77 17.28
CA GLU A 78 15.90 -6.93 16.66
C GLU A 78 15.57 -7.05 15.16
N ASN A 79 14.52 -6.37 14.71
CA ASN A 79 14.06 -6.45 13.32
C ASN A 79 14.98 -5.67 12.37
N ALA A 80 15.39 -6.28 11.27
CA ALA A 80 16.33 -5.71 10.31
C ALA A 80 15.76 -4.44 9.63
N ASP A 81 14.48 -4.46 9.22
CA ASP A 81 13.82 -3.31 8.58
C ASP A 81 13.69 -2.13 9.54
N ALA A 82 13.38 -2.41 10.82
CA ALA A 82 13.31 -1.37 11.85
C ALA A 82 14.67 -0.69 12.04
N LYS A 83 15.75 -1.47 12.05
CA LYS A 83 17.12 -0.94 12.14
C LYS A 83 17.47 -0.09 10.92
N GLU A 84 17.21 -0.61 9.71
CA GLU A 84 17.50 0.11 8.47
C GLU A 84 16.79 1.46 8.41
N ARG A 85 15.49 1.48 8.77
CA ARG A 85 14.67 2.71 8.76
C ARG A 85 15.14 3.71 9.82
N LEU A 86 15.53 3.24 11.01
CA LEU A 86 16.09 4.08 12.07
C LEU A 86 17.48 4.61 11.70
N GLU A 87 18.34 3.79 11.11
CA GLU A 87 19.66 4.23 10.61
C GLU A 87 19.49 5.30 9.52
N THR A 88 18.52 5.14 8.65
CA THR A 88 18.19 6.15 7.63
C THR A 88 17.76 7.47 8.28
N TYR A 89 16.95 7.41 9.33
CA TYR A 89 16.59 8.62 10.10
C TYR A 89 17.81 9.31 10.67
N TYR A 90 18.72 8.59 11.32
CA TYR A 90 19.97 9.19 11.85
C TYR A 90 20.84 9.81 10.75
N GLN A 91 20.98 9.11 9.62
CA GLN A 91 21.77 9.61 8.48
C GLN A 91 21.21 10.93 7.95
N VAL A 92 19.89 10.99 7.70
CA VAL A 92 19.26 12.20 7.17
C VAL A 92 19.36 13.37 8.15
N LEU A 93 19.11 13.16 9.45
CA LEU A 93 19.29 14.24 10.44
C LEU A 93 20.73 14.74 10.46
N THR A 94 21.71 13.85 10.42
CA THR A 94 23.13 14.20 10.41
C THR A 94 23.51 15.03 9.20
N GLU A 95 23.07 14.62 8.00
CA GLU A 95 23.32 15.32 6.74
C GLU A 95 22.72 16.74 6.72
N HIS A 96 21.55 16.89 7.35
CA HIS A 96 20.88 18.19 7.51
C HIS A 96 21.32 18.98 8.75
N HIS A 97 22.38 18.53 9.46
CA HIS A 97 22.90 19.17 10.66
C HIS A 97 21.89 19.35 11.79
N ILE A 98 20.89 18.44 11.88
CA ILE A 98 19.90 18.39 12.95
C ILE A 98 20.44 17.50 14.07
N PRO A 99 20.52 17.97 15.32
CA PRO A 99 21.01 17.16 16.44
C PRO A 99 20.12 15.94 16.66
N ILE A 100 20.76 14.78 16.83
CA ILE A 100 20.08 13.55 17.22
C ILE A 100 19.75 13.62 18.72
N ASP A 101 18.50 13.37 19.05
CA ASP A 101 18.01 13.29 20.42
C ASP A 101 17.32 11.93 20.63
N GLU A 102 17.95 11.06 21.40
CA GLU A 102 17.44 9.71 21.69
C GLU A 102 16.09 9.73 22.41
N ASN A 103 15.74 10.81 23.12
CA ASN A 103 14.43 10.96 23.75
C ASN A 103 13.29 11.13 22.73
N ARG A 104 13.61 11.43 21.48
CA ARG A 104 12.64 11.52 20.37
C ARG A 104 12.44 10.21 19.63
N ILE A 105 13.02 9.12 20.14
CA ILE A 105 12.89 7.79 19.52
C ILE A 105 12.10 6.89 20.46
N ALA A 106 11.03 6.31 19.91
CA ALA A 106 10.21 5.33 20.58
C ALA A 106 10.21 4.01 19.80
N TYR A 107 9.91 2.91 20.49
CA TYR A 107 9.93 1.57 19.90
C TYR A 107 8.56 0.91 20.04
N GLY A 108 7.96 0.59 18.88
CA GLY A 108 6.75 -0.21 18.77
C GLY A 108 7.05 -1.65 18.35
N ASN A 109 6.04 -2.33 17.81
CA ASN A 109 6.14 -3.72 17.37
C ASN A 109 5.49 -3.94 15.98
N PHE A 110 5.42 -2.89 15.16
CA PHE A 110 4.76 -2.85 13.85
C PHE A 110 3.23 -3.07 13.87
N SER A 111 2.61 -2.98 15.04
CA SER A 111 1.15 -3.06 15.20
C SER A 111 0.52 -1.69 15.49
N GLU A 112 -0.79 -1.62 15.44
CA GLU A 112 -1.57 -0.41 15.73
C GLU A 112 -1.62 -0.04 17.24
N PHE A 113 -1.13 -0.92 18.11
CA PHE A 113 -1.12 -0.69 19.56
C PHE A 113 0.06 0.19 19.99
N THR A 114 0.11 1.44 19.49
CA THR A 114 1.19 2.40 19.77
C THR A 114 0.70 3.65 20.48
N GLU A 115 -0.55 3.70 20.90
CA GLU A 115 -1.15 4.89 21.50
C GLU A 115 -0.39 5.35 22.76
N ASP A 116 -0.13 4.43 23.71
CA ASP A 116 0.64 4.74 24.91
C ASP A 116 2.09 5.14 24.62
N ILE A 117 2.70 4.50 23.61
CA ILE A 117 4.07 4.79 23.16
C ILE A 117 4.17 6.23 22.65
N VAL A 118 3.21 6.63 21.81
CA VAL A 118 3.16 7.98 21.23
C VAL A 118 2.79 9.01 22.30
N ASN A 119 1.90 8.69 23.24
CA ASN A 119 1.60 9.54 24.37
C ASN A 119 2.85 9.83 25.21
N ASN A 120 3.63 8.80 25.55
CA ASN A 120 4.88 8.97 26.28
C ASN A 120 5.92 9.79 25.49
N LEU A 121 6.00 9.57 24.17
CA LEU A 121 6.90 10.34 23.31
C LEU A 121 6.53 11.84 23.29
N LEU A 122 5.25 12.16 23.21
CA LEU A 122 4.74 13.54 23.23
C LEU A 122 4.89 14.20 24.61
N ASP A 123 4.74 13.44 25.70
CA ASP A 123 4.97 13.95 27.06
C ASP A 123 6.44 14.29 27.31
N ALA A 124 7.34 13.46 26.81
CA ALA A 124 8.78 13.68 26.90
C ALA A 124 9.27 14.82 26.00
N ASN A 125 8.53 15.12 24.91
CA ASN A 125 8.92 16.08 23.88
C ASN A 125 7.74 17.00 23.50
N PRO A 126 7.35 17.95 24.37
CA PRO A 126 6.21 18.83 24.12
C PRO A 126 6.43 19.81 22.94
N ASP A 127 7.67 19.91 22.46
CA ASP A 127 8.08 20.75 21.34
C ASP A 127 8.16 19.99 19.99
N LEU A 128 7.69 18.73 19.96
CA LEU A 128 7.75 17.89 18.78
C LEU A 128 6.91 18.47 17.63
N GLU A 129 7.48 18.57 16.45
CA GLU A 129 6.85 19.17 15.27
C GLU A 129 6.37 18.11 14.26
N ALA A 130 7.00 16.94 14.26
CA ALA A 130 6.65 15.84 13.37
C ALA A 130 6.98 14.48 13.97
N ILE A 131 6.27 13.44 13.54
CA ILE A 131 6.56 12.04 13.88
C ILE A 131 6.65 11.23 12.60
N VAL A 132 7.76 10.53 12.43
CA VAL A 132 7.97 9.51 11.39
C VAL A 132 7.70 8.14 12.00
N PHE A 133 6.76 7.41 11.44
CA PHE A 133 6.50 6.03 11.84
C PHE A 133 7.20 5.07 10.89
N ALA A 134 7.84 4.05 11.45
CA ALA A 134 8.50 3.03 10.66
C ALA A 134 7.50 2.15 9.88
N ASN A 135 6.20 2.16 10.20
CA ASN A 135 5.15 1.64 9.32
C ASN A 135 3.77 2.32 9.56
N ASP A 136 2.84 2.08 8.63
CA ASP A 136 1.50 2.69 8.66
C ASP A 136 0.63 2.15 9.80
N SER A 137 0.79 0.88 10.18
CA SER A 137 0.03 0.29 11.30
C SER A 137 0.31 1.02 12.60
N MET A 138 1.58 1.33 12.89
CA MET A 138 1.94 2.12 14.07
C MET A 138 1.43 3.56 13.99
N ALA A 139 1.34 4.13 12.79
CA ALA A 139 0.79 5.47 12.61
C ALA A 139 -0.71 5.54 12.96
N ILE A 140 -1.49 4.46 12.80
CA ILE A 140 -2.90 4.38 13.20
C ILE A 140 -3.06 4.66 14.70
N GLY A 141 -2.31 3.95 15.54
CA GLY A 141 -2.31 4.20 16.98
C GLY A 141 -1.78 5.61 17.34
N GLY A 142 -0.78 6.08 16.59
CA GLY A 142 -0.27 7.45 16.72
C GLY A 142 -1.32 8.51 16.43
N TYR A 143 -2.17 8.30 15.42
CA TYR A 143 -3.30 9.20 15.13
C TYR A 143 -4.27 9.30 16.28
N ASN A 144 -4.57 8.18 16.95
CA ASN A 144 -5.44 8.17 18.12
C ASN A 144 -4.84 8.99 19.27
N ALA A 145 -3.58 8.75 19.59
CA ALA A 145 -2.88 9.49 20.64
C ALA A 145 -2.85 11.01 20.39
N ILE A 146 -2.51 11.42 19.16
CA ILE A 146 -2.42 12.82 18.75
C ILE A 146 -3.80 13.49 18.85
N LYS A 147 -4.84 12.84 18.29
CA LYS A 147 -6.22 13.38 18.32
C LYS A 147 -6.80 13.46 19.72
N GLN A 148 -6.54 12.51 20.61
CA GLN A 148 -6.99 12.55 22.01
C GLN A 148 -6.39 13.75 22.78
N ARG A 149 -5.22 14.23 22.37
CA ARG A 149 -4.60 15.44 22.93
C ARG A 149 -5.15 16.74 22.34
N GLY A 150 -6.09 16.64 21.38
CA GLY A 150 -6.65 17.79 20.70
C GLY A 150 -5.71 18.43 19.68
N LEU A 151 -4.62 17.73 19.29
CA LEU A 151 -3.68 18.18 18.26
C LEU A 151 -4.21 17.84 16.87
N GLU A 152 -4.06 18.78 15.93
CA GLU A 152 -4.48 18.61 14.53
C GLU A 152 -3.31 18.09 13.69
N ILE A 153 -3.46 16.83 13.18
CA ILE A 153 -2.46 16.21 12.33
C ILE A 153 -2.35 16.97 11.00
N GLY A 154 -1.14 17.20 10.56
CA GLY A 154 -0.84 17.98 9.35
C GLY A 154 -0.80 19.51 9.59
N LYS A 155 -1.05 19.94 10.82
CA LYS A 155 -1.00 21.35 11.22
C LYS A 155 -0.19 21.57 12.48
N ASP A 156 -0.63 21.04 13.62
CA ASP A 156 0.09 21.13 14.88
C ASP A 156 1.26 20.15 14.93
N ILE A 157 1.04 18.94 14.42
CA ILE A 157 2.05 17.91 14.30
C ILE A 157 1.94 17.21 12.94
N LEU A 158 3.07 17.05 12.25
CA LEU A 158 3.14 16.38 10.96
C LEU A 158 3.40 14.88 11.15
N VAL A 159 2.83 14.05 10.30
CA VAL A 159 2.96 12.59 10.41
C VAL A 159 3.30 11.98 9.07
N THR A 160 4.29 11.07 9.06
CA THR A 160 4.57 10.20 7.92
C THR A 160 4.64 8.75 8.35
N GLY A 161 4.28 7.84 7.44
CA GLY A 161 4.31 6.39 7.63
C GLY A 161 5.17 5.67 6.59
N TYR A 162 5.00 4.36 6.52
CA TYR A 162 5.67 3.46 5.59
C TYR A 162 4.78 2.25 5.32
N ASP A 163 4.78 1.69 4.12
CA ASP A 163 4.08 0.53 3.52
C ASP A 163 2.99 0.92 2.53
N ASN A 164 2.43 2.13 2.57
CA ASN A 164 1.26 2.53 1.79
C ASN A 164 0.08 1.56 1.98
N ALA A 165 -0.15 1.15 3.22
CA ALA A 165 -1.24 0.26 3.57
C ALA A 165 -2.60 0.88 3.19
N PRO A 166 -3.63 0.07 2.83
CA PRO A 166 -4.95 0.58 2.48
C PRO A 166 -5.55 1.53 3.52
N ALA A 167 -5.32 1.27 4.81
CA ALA A 167 -5.77 2.11 5.90
C ALA A 167 -5.22 3.54 5.84
N SER A 168 -4.01 3.74 5.28
CA SER A 168 -3.38 5.07 5.15
C SER A 168 -4.20 6.06 4.32
N LEU A 169 -5.03 5.57 3.40
CA LEU A 169 -5.91 6.38 2.55
C LEU A 169 -7.15 6.90 3.29
N VAL A 170 -7.64 6.14 4.25
CA VAL A 170 -8.91 6.42 4.95
C VAL A 170 -8.71 7.10 6.31
N LEU A 171 -7.46 7.23 6.75
CA LEU A 171 -7.14 8.07 7.90
C LEU A 171 -7.52 9.53 7.64
N ASP A 172 -7.82 10.26 8.69
CA ASP A 172 -8.17 11.67 8.63
C ASP A 172 -7.19 12.51 9.46
N PRO A 173 -6.34 13.33 8.80
CA PRO A 173 -6.16 13.43 7.34
C PRO A 173 -5.48 12.18 6.74
N PRO A 174 -5.58 11.94 5.40
CA PRO A 174 -4.90 10.83 4.75
C PRO A 174 -3.38 10.86 4.99
N LEU A 175 -2.81 9.70 5.34
CA LEU A 175 -1.42 9.55 5.75
C LEU A 175 -0.46 9.65 4.57
N THR A 176 0.49 10.59 4.64
CA THR A 176 1.70 10.61 3.81
C THR A 176 2.56 9.41 4.21
N THR A 177 2.92 8.58 3.25
CA THR A 177 3.58 7.30 3.52
C THR A 177 4.56 6.92 2.43
N VAL A 178 5.36 5.91 2.66
CA VAL A 178 6.26 5.34 1.66
C VAL A 178 5.61 4.12 1.04
N HIS A 179 5.56 4.06 -0.29
CA HIS A 179 5.11 2.88 -1.01
C HIS A 179 6.21 1.83 -1.04
N ASN A 180 5.94 0.69 -0.41
CA ASN A 180 6.77 -0.49 -0.49
C ASN A 180 6.20 -1.42 -1.58
N ASN A 181 6.97 -1.65 -2.64
CA ASN A 181 6.55 -2.29 -3.87
C ASN A 181 6.34 -3.84 -3.74
N ILE A 182 5.65 -4.31 -2.70
CA ILE A 182 5.47 -5.75 -2.42
C ILE A 182 4.70 -6.45 -3.56
N ILE A 183 3.67 -5.80 -4.11
CA ILE A 183 2.89 -6.38 -5.23
C ILE A 183 3.77 -6.47 -6.49
N ASP A 184 4.55 -5.42 -6.75
CA ASP A 184 5.51 -5.41 -7.87
C ASP A 184 6.58 -6.49 -7.68
N MET A 185 7.07 -6.65 -6.45
CA MET A 185 8.05 -7.70 -6.12
C MET A 185 7.50 -9.09 -6.47
N GLY A 186 6.24 -9.39 -6.12
CA GLY A 186 5.60 -10.65 -6.50
C GLY A 186 5.52 -10.86 -8.02
N TYR A 187 5.14 -9.82 -8.76
CA TYR A 187 5.07 -9.90 -10.23
C TYR A 187 6.46 -10.06 -10.86
N HIS A 188 7.44 -9.26 -10.43
CA HIS A 188 8.81 -9.37 -10.90
C HIS A 188 9.41 -10.74 -10.57
N ALA A 189 9.13 -11.28 -9.39
CA ALA A 189 9.59 -12.61 -8.99
C ALA A 189 9.10 -13.71 -9.94
N VAL A 190 7.82 -13.68 -10.33
CA VAL A 190 7.28 -14.63 -11.31
C VAL A 190 7.94 -14.43 -12.68
N HIS A 191 8.12 -13.19 -13.12
CA HIS A 191 8.76 -12.90 -14.40
C HIS A 191 10.22 -13.36 -14.43
N GLU A 192 10.98 -13.12 -13.35
CA GLU A 192 12.37 -13.55 -13.25
C GLU A 192 12.50 -15.08 -13.17
N VAL A 193 11.57 -15.77 -12.50
CA VAL A 193 11.54 -17.24 -12.51
C VAL A 193 11.26 -17.78 -13.91
N LEU A 194 10.35 -17.17 -14.68
CA LEU A 194 10.11 -17.57 -16.07
C LEU A 194 11.33 -17.32 -16.95
N ASN A 195 12.08 -16.24 -16.73
CA ASN A 195 13.35 -15.97 -17.40
C ASN A 195 14.41 -17.03 -17.02
N LEU A 196 14.50 -17.39 -15.74
CA LEU A 196 15.39 -18.41 -15.24
C LEU A 196 15.13 -19.78 -15.89
N LEU A 197 13.86 -20.18 -16.00
CA LEU A 197 13.42 -21.41 -16.64
C LEU A 197 13.69 -21.41 -18.16
N SER A 198 13.52 -20.26 -18.83
CA SER A 198 13.64 -20.16 -20.28
C SER A 198 15.07 -19.97 -20.77
N HIS A 199 15.89 -19.24 -20.02
CA HIS A 199 17.20 -18.77 -20.45
C HIS A 199 18.36 -19.21 -19.52
N GLY A 200 18.05 -19.82 -18.38
CA GLY A 200 19.05 -20.22 -17.37
C GLY A 200 19.72 -19.05 -16.65
N GLN A 201 19.26 -17.84 -16.88
CA GLN A 201 19.78 -16.62 -16.27
C GLN A 201 18.65 -15.72 -15.82
N THR A 202 18.85 -14.99 -14.73
CA THR A 202 17.96 -13.92 -14.25
C THR A 202 18.77 -12.69 -13.91
N ASN A 203 18.17 -11.54 -14.04
CA ASN A 203 18.76 -10.29 -13.59
C ASN A 203 18.33 -10.03 -12.15
N VAL A 204 19.29 -9.69 -11.28
CA VAL A 204 18.96 -9.17 -9.94
C VAL A 204 18.25 -7.85 -10.12
N SER A 205 17.04 -7.74 -9.63
CA SER A 205 16.25 -6.51 -9.71
C SER A 205 16.05 -5.92 -8.32
N ILE A 206 16.42 -4.63 -8.20
CA ILE A 206 16.19 -3.84 -6.99
C ILE A 206 14.99 -2.95 -7.26
N LEU A 207 13.94 -3.07 -6.45
CA LEU A 207 12.78 -2.21 -6.50
C LEU A 207 12.95 -1.06 -5.50
N ASN A 208 12.91 0.17 -5.99
CA ASN A 208 13.02 1.34 -5.12
C ASN A 208 11.67 1.67 -4.50
N SER A 209 11.68 1.95 -3.19
CA SER A 209 10.54 2.54 -2.50
C SER A 209 10.39 4.02 -2.85
N ASN A 210 9.16 4.56 -2.81
CA ASN A 210 8.88 5.95 -3.13
C ASN A 210 7.91 6.61 -2.15
N LEU A 211 8.10 7.91 -1.91
CA LEU A 211 7.23 8.71 -1.06
C LEU A 211 5.89 9.03 -1.75
N ILE A 212 4.79 8.77 -1.05
CA ILE A 212 3.43 9.14 -1.42
C ILE A 212 2.99 10.29 -0.52
N VAL A 213 3.02 11.50 -1.07
CA VAL A 213 2.62 12.70 -0.33
C VAL A 213 1.11 12.83 -0.27
N ARG A 214 0.56 12.92 0.96
CA ARG A 214 -0.86 13.19 1.25
C ARG A 214 -0.98 14.38 2.20
N SER A 215 -1.99 14.39 3.07
CA SER A 215 -2.29 15.60 3.87
C SER A 215 -1.65 15.59 5.26
N SER A 216 -1.25 14.44 5.79
CA SER A 216 -0.74 14.34 7.16
C SER A 216 0.63 15.00 7.40
N CYS A 217 1.40 15.22 6.34
CA CYS A 217 2.67 15.95 6.40
C CYS A 217 2.50 17.47 6.37
N GLY A 218 1.27 17.99 6.34
CA GLY A 218 1.02 19.42 6.25
C GLY A 218 0.96 19.99 4.83
N CYS A 219 1.08 19.15 3.79
CA CYS A 219 0.84 19.53 2.40
C CYS A 219 -0.66 19.82 2.15
N GLY A 220 -1.28 20.60 3.04
CA GLY A 220 -2.70 20.90 3.05
C GLY A 220 -3.21 21.48 1.73
N ASP A 221 -4.49 21.24 1.49
CA ASP A 221 -5.27 21.66 0.30
C ASP A 221 -4.77 21.18 -1.07
N PHE A 222 -4.11 20.02 -1.07
CA PHE A 222 -3.84 19.29 -2.29
C PHE A 222 -5.12 19.06 -3.11
N LYS A 223 -6.27 18.91 -2.43
CA LYS A 223 -7.60 18.81 -3.06
C LYS A 223 -8.00 20.10 -3.78
N LEU A 224 -7.86 21.25 -3.15
CA LEU A 224 -8.27 22.54 -3.75
C LEU A 224 -7.45 22.87 -4.98
N LYS A 225 -6.13 22.70 -4.92
CA LYS A 225 -5.24 22.90 -6.08
C LYS A 225 -5.55 21.93 -7.23
N LYS A 226 -5.91 20.68 -6.90
CA LYS A 226 -6.28 19.67 -7.91
C LYS A 226 -7.61 19.99 -8.58
N VAL A 227 -8.62 20.42 -7.81
CA VAL A 227 -9.90 20.85 -8.32
C VAL A 227 -9.73 22.08 -9.24
N GLN A 228 -8.95 23.08 -8.82
CA GLN A 228 -8.67 24.26 -9.65
C GLN A 228 -8.00 23.91 -10.97
N LYS A 229 -7.02 23.01 -10.95
CA LYS A 229 -6.34 22.56 -12.16
C LYS A 229 -7.26 21.75 -13.08
N LEU A 230 -8.10 20.90 -12.53
CA LEU A 230 -9.07 20.16 -13.33
C LEU A 230 -10.12 21.10 -13.94
N ASN A 231 -10.61 22.07 -13.19
CA ASN A 231 -11.52 23.11 -13.68
C ASN A 231 -10.92 23.88 -14.88
N SER A 232 -9.63 24.24 -14.81
CA SER A 232 -8.97 24.91 -15.94
C SER A 232 -8.91 24.01 -17.19
N ILE A 233 -8.61 22.72 -17.04
CA ILE A 233 -8.57 21.76 -18.14
C ILE A 233 -9.96 21.58 -18.78
N PHE A 234 -11.03 21.50 -17.96
CA PHE A 234 -12.39 21.41 -18.47
C PHE A 234 -12.85 22.68 -19.17
N ALA A 235 -12.41 23.85 -18.70
CA ALA A 235 -12.69 25.13 -19.34
C ALA A 235 -12.08 25.22 -20.76
N GLU A 236 -10.97 24.52 -21.01
CA GLU A 236 -10.32 24.42 -22.32
C GLU A 236 -10.94 23.33 -23.21
N HIS A 237 -11.95 22.60 -22.72
CA HIS A 237 -12.62 21.49 -23.41
C HIS A 237 -11.68 20.34 -23.82
N ASP A 238 -10.54 20.19 -23.16
CA ASP A 238 -9.59 19.13 -23.44
C ASP A 238 -9.91 17.88 -22.60
N THR A 239 -10.80 17.05 -23.12
CA THR A 239 -11.20 15.78 -22.49
C THR A 239 -10.02 14.82 -22.33
N GLN A 240 -9.02 14.83 -23.24
CA GLN A 240 -7.87 13.95 -23.15
C GLN A 240 -6.92 14.39 -22.01
N ALA A 241 -6.69 15.68 -21.89
CA ALA A 241 -5.94 16.23 -20.75
C ALA A 241 -6.65 15.94 -19.41
N ALA A 242 -7.98 16.04 -19.37
CA ALA A 242 -8.77 15.71 -18.19
C ALA A 242 -8.62 14.23 -17.81
N LYS A 243 -8.76 13.31 -18.77
CA LYS A 243 -8.55 11.86 -18.53
C LYS A 243 -7.15 11.56 -18.04
N LYS A 244 -6.14 12.12 -18.67
CA LYS A 244 -4.75 11.96 -18.26
C LYS A 244 -4.54 12.49 -16.83
N TYR A 245 -5.05 13.68 -16.54
CA TYR A 245 -4.93 14.28 -15.23
C TYR A 245 -5.61 13.44 -14.13
N ILE A 246 -6.81 12.91 -14.40
CA ILE A 246 -7.53 12.04 -13.47
C ILE A 246 -6.81 10.70 -13.32
N SER A 247 -6.29 10.13 -14.41
CA SER A 247 -5.48 8.90 -14.33
C SER A 247 -4.22 9.11 -13.50
N ASP A 248 -3.51 10.21 -13.72
CA ASP A 248 -2.34 10.58 -12.92
C ASP A 248 -2.69 10.83 -11.45
N TYR A 249 -3.89 11.31 -11.20
CA TYR A 249 -4.41 11.50 -9.85
C TYR A 249 -4.70 10.18 -9.13
N LEU A 250 -5.39 9.26 -9.82
CA LEU A 250 -5.80 7.98 -9.23
C LEU A 250 -4.64 6.99 -9.11
N PHE A 251 -3.73 7.02 -10.08
CA PHE A 251 -2.66 6.04 -10.22
C PHE A 251 -1.26 6.62 -10.03
N GLY A 252 -1.16 7.86 -9.55
CA GLY A 252 0.12 8.55 -9.36
C GLY A 252 1.10 7.78 -8.46
N ASP A 253 0.56 7.05 -7.49
CA ASP A 253 1.33 6.18 -6.59
C ASP A 253 2.06 5.06 -7.33
N TYR A 254 1.59 4.71 -8.54
CA TYR A 254 2.13 3.63 -9.37
C TYR A 254 2.95 4.12 -10.58
N LYS A 255 3.21 5.43 -10.70
CA LYS A 255 3.87 6.02 -11.90
C LYS A 255 5.20 5.38 -12.26
N ASN A 256 5.93 4.92 -11.27
CA ASN A 256 7.24 4.28 -11.46
C ASN A 256 7.14 2.76 -11.63
N ASN A 257 5.93 2.21 -11.59
CA ASN A 257 5.68 0.78 -11.65
C ASN A 257 5.39 0.37 -13.09
N PHE A 258 5.92 -0.79 -13.50
CA PHE A 258 5.79 -1.26 -14.89
C PHE A 258 4.32 -1.48 -15.31
N TYR A 259 3.40 -1.74 -14.39
CA TYR A 259 1.97 -1.94 -14.69
C TYR A 259 1.16 -0.63 -14.72
N TYR A 260 1.76 0.53 -14.45
CA TYR A 260 1.08 1.83 -14.52
C TYR A 260 0.41 2.08 -15.87
N ALA A 261 1.12 1.78 -16.95
CA ALA A 261 0.61 1.94 -18.31
C ALA A 261 -0.59 1.02 -18.56
N GLU A 262 -0.56 -0.20 -18.07
CA GLU A 262 -1.65 -1.17 -18.21
C GLU A 262 -2.86 -0.79 -17.33
N LEU A 263 -2.64 -0.31 -16.10
CA LEU A 263 -3.70 0.23 -15.25
C LEU A 263 -4.42 1.39 -15.91
N THR A 264 -3.68 2.39 -16.40
CA THR A 264 -4.25 3.56 -17.06
C THR A 264 -5.01 3.17 -18.33
N ARG A 265 -4.47 2.24 -19.13
CA ARG A 265 -5.12 1.73 -20.33
C ARG A 265 -6.44 1.01 -20.02
N ARG A 266 -6.47 0.15 -19.01
CA ARG A 266 -7.68 -0.61 -18.62
C ARG A 266 -8.72 0.25 -17.94
N PHE A 267 -8.30 1.29 -17.21
CA PHE A 267 -9.22 2.20 -16.53
C PHE A 267 -9.75 3.31 -17.46
N ALA A 268 -9.11 3.56 -18.59
CA ALA A 268 -9.55 4.59 -19.53
C ALA A 268 -11.04 4.46 -19.96
N PRO A 269 -11.60 3.26 -20.26
CA PRO A 269 -13.03 3.12 -20.55
C PRO A 269 -13.95 3.48 -19.38
N VAL A 270 -13.49 3.28 -18.13
CA VAL A 270 -14.24 3.70 -16.93
C VAL A 270 -14.30 5.23 -16.86
N LEU A 271 -13.16 5.89 -17.13
CA LEU A 271 -13.12 7.36 -17.18
C LEU A 271 -13.99 7.92 -18.32
N ASP A 272 -14.03 7.25 -19.47
CA ASP A 272 -14.91 7.64 -20.58
C ASP A 272 -16.37 7.66 -20.11
N LEU A 273 -16.82 6.61 -19.41
CA LEU A 273 -18.18 6.52 -18.88
C LEU A 273 -18.46 7.55 -17.78
N ILE A 274 -17.49 7.80 -16.91
CA ILE A 274 -17.63 8.77 -15.82
C ILE A 274 -17.69 10.20 -16.36
N LEU A 275 -16.94 10.50 -17.42
CA LEU A 275 -16.86 11.86 -17.99
C LEU A 275 -17.90 12.11 -19.09
N GLU A 276 -18.53 11.07 -19.65
CA GLU A 276 -19.60 11.19 -20.65
C GLU A 276 -20.69 12.20 -20.24
N PRO A 277 -21.23 12.19 -19.00
CA PRO A 277 -22.23 13.14 -18.55
C PRO A 277 -21.80 14.62 -18.57
N PHE A 278 -20.49 14.88 -18.48
CA PHE A 278 -19.95 16.25 -18.45
C PHE A 278 -19.76 16.85 -19.85
N SER A 279 -19.89 16.03 -20.90
CA SER A 279 -19.89 16.50 -22.29
C SER A 279 -21.22 17.16 -22.68
N ASP A 280 -22.31 16.83 -21.98
CA ASP A 280 -23.64 17.43 -22.15
C ASP A 280 -23.98 18.33 -20.95
N LYS A 281 -24.12 19.61 -21.18
CA LYS A 281 -24.49 20.61 -20.15
C LYS A 281 -25.81 20.31 -19.44
N THR A 282 -26.67 19.47 -20.05
CA THR A 282 -27.95 19.08 -19.43
C THR A 282 -27.79 18.06 -18.31
N MET A 283 -26.63 17.38 -18.21
CA MET A 283 -26.37 16.31 -17.25
C MET A 283 -27.48 15.26 -17.24
N ASN A 284 -28.06 14.98 -18.43
CA ASN A 284 -29.17 14.04 -18.55
C ASN A 284 -28.65 12.64 -18.90
N PHE A 285 -28.44 11.80 -17.91
CA PHE A 285 -27.94 10.43 -18.07
C PHE A 285 -28.66 9.45 -17.14
N ASP A 286 -28.70 8.18 -17.55
CA ASP A 286 -29.22 7.09 -16.74
C ASP A 286 -28.15 6.57 -15.77
N ILE A 287 -28.33 6.89 -14.51
CA ILE A 287 -27.42 6.50 -13.42
C ILE A 287 -27.25 4.98 -13.36
N SER A 288 -28.32 4.22 -13.55
CA SER A 288 -28.30 2.76 -13.46
C SER A 288 -27.50 2.14 -14.62
N ALA A 289 -27.73 2.64 -15.83
CA ALA A 289 -27.01 2.17 -17.01
C ALA A 289 -25.51 2.44 -16.92
N ILE A 290 -25.11 3.66 -16.51
CA ILE A 290 -23.70 4.03 -16.35
C ILE A 290 -23.07 3.23 -15.22
N SER A 291 -23.73 3.13 -14.04
CA SER A 291 -23.20 2.38 -12.92
C SER A 291 -22.93 0.91 -13.29
N ASN A 292 -23.88 0.22 -13.94
CA ASN A 292 -23.70 -1.16 -14.35
C ASN A 292 -22.55 -1.36 -15.35
N ARG A 293 -22.38 -0.44 -16.30
CA ARG A 293 -21.26 -0.46 -17.25
C ARG A 293 -19.91 -0.27 -16.55
N ILE A 294 -19.81 0.68 -15.61
CA ILE A 294 -18.62 0.90 -14.80
C ILE A 294 -18.29 -0.33 -13.95
N LEU A 295 -19.29 -0.90 -13.28
CA LEU A 295 -19.10 -2.10 -12.46
C LEU A 295 -18.60 -3.29 -13.27
N ALA A 296 -19.09 -3.49 -14.49
CA ALA A 296 -18.62 -4.55 -15.36
C ALA A 296 -17.14 -4.38 -15.77
N LEU A 297 -16.68 -3.14 -15.93
CA LEU A 297 -15.29 -2.84 -16.25
C LEU A 297 -14.36 -2.98 -15.03
N ILE A 298 -14.83 -2.59 -13.85
CA ILE A 298 -14.08 -2.69 -12.58
C ILE A 298 -14.02 -4.16 -12.11
N ASP A 299 -15.03 -4.96 -12.39
CA ASP A 299 -15.14 -6.36 -11.95
C ASP A 299 -14.26 -7.31 -12.81
N THR A 300 -13.05 -6.87 -13.10
CA THR A 300 -12.04 -7.69 -13.77
C THR A 300 -10.98 -8.16 -12.77
N ASP A 301 -10.46 -9.36 -12.96
CA ASP A 301 -9.42 -9.93 -12.07
C ASP A 301 -8.20 -9.02 -11.97
N PHE A 302 -7.85 -8.34 -13.08
CA PHE A 302 -6.75 -7.39 -13.09
C PHE A 302 -7.00 -6.20 -12.16
N ILE A 303 -8.17 -5.58 -12.20
CA ILE A 303 -8.50 -4.44 -11.32
C ILE A 303 -8.53 -4.91 -9.86
N LYS A 304 -9.12 -6.07 -9.59
CA LYS A 304 -9.16 -6.65 -8.24
C LYS A 304 -7.77 -6.94 -7.68
N LEU A 305 -6.83 -7.36 -8.52
CA LEU A 305 -5.46 -7.65 -8.12
C LEU A 305 -4.71 -6.39 -7.65
N TYR A 306 -4.89 -5.26 -8.35
CA TYR A 306 -4.15 -4.02 -8.06
C TYR A 306 -4.94 -3.01 -7.21
N PHE A 307 -6.26 -3.14 -7.17
CA PHE A 307 -7.15 -2.29 -6.39
C PHE A 307 -7.85 -3.09 -5.31
N SER A 308 -7.37 -2.97 -4.06
CA SER A 308 -8.17 -3.41 -2.92
C SER A 308 -9.48 -2.61 -2.89
N THR A 309 -10.51 -3.19 -2.26
CA THR A 309 -11.80 -2.51 -2.09
C THR A 309 -11.64 -1.12 -1.48
N ASP A 310 -10.74 -0.96 -0.50
CA ASP A 310 -10.48 0.31 0.17
C ASP A 310 -9.88 1.35 -0.78
N LYS A 311 -8.92 0.96 -1.61
CA LYS A 311 -8.34 1.84 -2.63
C LYS A 311 -9.37 2.25 -3.68
N LEU A 312 -10.20 1.30 -4.12
CA LEU A 312 -11.24 1.55 -5.12
C LEU A 312 -12.34 2.47 -4.57
N THR A 313 -12.82 2.21 -3.36
CA THR A 313 -13.83 3.06 -2.70
C THR A 313 -13.30 4.44 -2.38
N HIS A 314 -12.02 4.55 -2.01
CA HIS A 314 -11.35 5.84 -1.85
C HIS A 314 -11.28 6.60 -3.18
N ALA A 315 -10.82 5.96 -4.26
CA ALA A 315 -10.75 6.56 -5.60
C ALA A 315 -12.12 7.06 -6.08
N ILE A 316 -13.18 6.28 -5.87
CA ILE A 316 -14.55 6.64 -6.22
C ILE A 316 -15.02 7.85 -5.41
N ARG A 317 -14.76 7.89 -4.11
CA ARG A 317 -15.10 9.03 -3.25
C ARG A 317 -14.36 10.31 -3.68
N GLU A 318 -13.07 10.21 -3.95
CA GLU A 318 -12.26 11.34 -4.43
C GLU A 318 -12.75 11.86 -5.79
N LEU A 319 -13.05 10.95 -6.73
CA LEU A 319 -13.65 11.29 -8.02
C LEU A 319 -15.01 11.97 -7.86
N SER A 320 -15.86 11.46 -6.96
CA SER A 320 -17.15 12.07 -6.67
C SER A 320 -17.01 13.54 -6.23
N GLN A 321 -16.11 13.80 -5.28
CA GLN A 321 -15.86 15.15 -4.78
C GLN A 321 -15.31 16.07 -5.87
N LEU A 322 -14.35 15.55 -6.65
CA LEU A 322 -13.73 16.28 -7.73
C LEU A 322 -14.75 16.65 -8.81
N LEU A 323 -15.58 15.69 -9.24
CA LEU A 323 -16.56 15.88 -10.31
C LEU A 323 -17.80 16.66 -9.84
N CYS A 324 -18.21 16.56 -8.57
CA CYS A 324 -19.23 17.44 -8.01
C CYS A 324 -18.85 18.92 -8.07
N SER A 325 -17.54 19.22 -7.96
CA SER A 325 -17.06 20.60 -8.09
C SER A 325 -17.10 21.15 -9.52
N LEU A 326 -17.16 20.26 -10.51
CA LEU A 326 -17.24 20.60 -11.94
C LEU A 326 -18.69 20.84 -12.42
N ALA A 327 -19.68 20.36 -11.69
CA ALA A 327 -21.07 20.50 -12.07
C ALA A 327 -21.55 21.97 -11.87
N ASP A 328 -22.00 22.58 -12.96
CA ASP A 328 -22.39 24.01 -13.02
C ASP A 328 -23.63 24.34 -12.18
N ASN A 329 -24.45 23.33 -11.86
CA ASN A 329 -25.72 23.54 -11.15
C ASN A 329 -25.97 22.45 -10.09
N GLU A 330 -26.92 22.73 -9.21
CA GLU A 330 -27.29 21.85 -8.10
C GLU A 330 -27.85 20.50 -8.59
N HIS A 331 -28.61 20.49 -9.68
CA HIS A 331 -29.17 19.28 -10.27
C HIS A 331 -28.05 18.33 -10.76
N GLY A 332 -27.05 18.87 -11.47
CA GLY A 332 -25.89 18.10 -11.91
C GLY A 332 -25.09 17.54 -10.74
N ARG A 333 -24.82 18.34 -9.70
CA ARG A 333 -24.15 17.87 -8.47
C ARG A 333 -24.91 16.72 -7.82
N CYS A 334 -26.23 16.84 -7.70
CA CYS A 334 -27.08 15.80 -7.13
C CYS A 334 -26.99 14.49 -7.94
N LYS A 335 -27.04 14.55 -9.26
CA LYS A 335 -26.90 13.37 -10.14
C LYS A 335 -25.52 12.72 -10.05
N VAL A 336 -24.45 13.49 -10.00
CA VAL A 336 -23.09 12.99 -9.79
C VAL A 336 -23.00 12.27 -8.45
N MET A 337 -23.48 12.89 -7.37
CA MET A 337 -23.51 12.26 -6.05
C MET A 337 -24.32 10.96 -6.04
N GLN A 338 -25.48 10.92 -6.69
CA GLN A 338 -26.29 9.70 -6.79
C GLN A 338 -25.57 8.58 -7.54
N LEU A 339 -24.88 8.90 -8.66
CA LEU A 339 -24.08 7.91 -9.41
C LEU A 339 -22.98 7.31 -8.52
N PHE A 340 -22.21 8.16 -7.86
CA PHE A 340 -21.09 7.71 -7.05
C PHE A 340 -21.52 7.00 -5.77
N ASN A 341 -22.60 7.43 -5.12
CA ASN A 341 -23.16 6.72 -3.97
C ASN A 341 -23.64 5.33 -4.36
N ARG A 342 -24.26 5.17 -5.54
CA ARG A 342 -24.66 3.87 -6.06
C ARG A 342 -23.43 2.99 -6.34
N LEU A 343 -22.44 3.50 -7.06
CA LEU A 343 -21.18 2.77 -7.33
C LEU A 343 -20.53 2.31 -6.03
N TYR A 344 -20.44 3.20 -5.05
CA TYR A 344 -19.88 2.89 -3.74
C TYR A 344 -20.63 1.75 -3.05
N SER A 345 -21.96 1.83 -3.00
CA SER A 345 -22.83 0.81 -2.41
C SER A 345 -22.67 -0.55 -3.12
N ASP A 346 -22.68 -0.56 -4.45
CA ASP A 346 -22.59 -1.77 -5.26
C ASP A 346 -21.21 -2.45 -5.11
N ILE A 347 -20.14 -1.66 -5.02
CA ILE A 347 -18.78 -2.18 -4.80
C ILE A 347 -18.64 -2.78 -3.40
N LEU A 348 -19.17 -2.12 -2.37
CA LEU A 348 -19.15 -2.64 -1.02
C LEU A 348 -19.96 -3.95 -0.91
N ALA A 349 -21.13 -4.01 -1.53
CA ALA A 349 -21.97 -5.22 -1.55
C ALA A 349 -21.23 -6.40 -2.22
N LYS A 350 -20.59 -6.14 -3.38
CA LYS A 350 -19.79 -7.17 -4.06
C LYS A 350 -18.58 -7.61 -3.23
N SER A 351 -17.88 -6.68 -2.61
CA SER A 351 -16.72 -6.97 -1.77
C SER A 351 -17.11 -7.79 -0.54
N SER A 352 -18.22 -7.46 0.10
CA SER A 352 -18.75 -8.22 1.24
C SER A 352 -19.06 -9.67 0.85
N ASN A 353 -19.69 -9.89 -0.31
CA ASN A 353 -19.95 -11.23 -0.82
C ASN A 353 -18.66 -12.00 -1.15
N THR A 354 -17.69 -11.35 -1.74
CA THR A 354 -16.37 -11.96 -2.04
C THR A 354 -15.67 -12.35 -0.75
N LEU A 355 -15.63 -11.46 0.24
CA LEU A 355 -15.04 -11.74 1.55
C LEU A 355 -15.72 -12.92 2.25
N TYR A 356 -17.07 -12.96 2.22
CA TYR A 356 -17.82 -14.07 2.79
C TYR A 356 -17.46 -15.40 2.13
N ASN A 357 -17.40 -15.44 0.80
CA ASN A 357 -17.03 -16.64 0.06
C ASN A 357 -15.57 -17.05 0.35
N THR A 358 -14.64 -16.11 0.37
CA THR A 358 -13.21 -16.39 0.69
C THR A 358 -13.07 -16.93 2.12
N VAL A 359 -13.78 -16.35 3.09
CA VAL A 359 -13.78 -16.86 4.48
C VAL A 359 -14.40 -18.24 4.55
N HIS A 360 -15.46 -18.49 3.79
CA HIS A 360 -16.12 -19.81 3.74
C HIS A 360 -15.18 -20.87 3.13
N GLU A 361 -14.56 -20.57 2.00
CA GLU A 361 -13.60 -21.46 1.34
C GLU A 361 -12.37 -21.73 2.23
N HIS A 362 -11.85 -20.71 2.92
CA HIS A 362 -10.75 -20.87 3.89
C HIS A 362 -11.15 -21.76 5.06
N LYS A 363 -12.36 -21.57 5.57
CA LYS A 363 -12.92 -22.38 6.65
C LYS A 363 -13.05 -23.84 6.21
N GLU A 364 -13.55 -24.11 5.00
CA GLU A 364 -13.64 -25.46 4.45
C GLU A 364 -12.26 -26.09 4.22
N ALA A 365 -11.29 -25.31 3.71
CA ALA A 365 -9.92 -25.76 3.52
C ALA A 365 -9.23 -26.13 4.86
N VAL A 366 -9.44 -25.31 5.90
CA VAL A 366 -8.95 -25.60 7.26
C VAL A 366 -9.61 -26.87 7.81
N TRP A 367 -10.93 -27.01 7.69
CA TRP A 367 -11.64 -28.22 8.13
C TRP A 367 -11.14 -29.47 7.39
N SER A 368 -10.96 -29.39 6.07
CA SER A 368 -10.44 -30.49 5.27
C SER A 368 -9.01 -30.87 5.68
N SER A 369 -8.16 -29.89 5.91
CA SER A 369 -6.79 -30.09 6.43
C SER A 369 -6.79 -30.74 7.81
N MET A 370 -7.67 -30.28 8.73
CA MET A 370 -7.81 -30.89 10.05
C MET A 370 -8.31 -32.33 9.98
N TYR A 371 -9.22 -32.63 9.06
CA TYR A 371 -9.71 -34.02 8.83
C TYR A 371 -8.58 -34.92 8.33
N ILE A 372 -7.84 -34.49 7.32
CA ILE A 372 -6.69 -35.24 6.78
C ILE A 372 -5.65 -35.48 7.87
N THR A 373 -5.29 -34.45 8.64
CA THR A 373 -4.32 -34.56 9.74
C THR A 373 -4.81 -35.54 10.81
N ARG A 374 -6.09 -35.46 11.19
CA ARG A 374 -6.67 -36.38 12.18
C ARG A 374 -6.65 -37.81 11.69
N ASP A 375 -7.07 -38.06 10.45
CA ASP A 375 -7.11 -39.40 9.88
C ASP A 375 -5.69 -39.97 9.73
N THR A 376 -4.72 -39.13 9.32
CA THR A 376 -3.31 -39.51 9.23
C THR A 376 -2.75 -39.91 10.60
N LEU A 377 -3.01 -39.10 11.65
CA LEU A 377 -2.57 -39.38 13.01
C LEU A 377 -3.27 -40.63 13.62
N THR A 378 -4.48 -40.97 13.17
CA THR A 378 -5.23 -42.11 13.68
C THR A 378 -4.76 -43.43 13.05
N TYR A 379 -4.19 -43.40 11.85
CA TYR A 379 -3.78 -44.60 11.10
C TYR A 379 -2.24 -44.78 11.00
N SER A 380 -1.46 -43.90 11.58
CA SER A 380 0.01 -43.98 11.56
C SER A 380 0.51 -44.58 12.88
N ASP A 381 1.12 -45.74 12.80
CA ASP A 381 1.69 -46.46 13.94
C ASP A 381 3.09 -45.98 14.34
N ASP A 382 3.68 -45.02 13.62
CA ASP A 382 4.95 -44.41 13.95
C ASP A 382 5.05 -42.92 13.60
N GLU A 383 5.83 -42.16 14.40
CA GLU A 383 6.02 -40.70 14.24
C GLU A 383 6.70 -40.34 12.91
N GLU A 384 7.54 -41.17 12.35
CA GLU A 384 8.29 -40.93 11.12
C GLU A 384 7.38 -40.99 9.88
N SER A 385 6.39 -41.88 9.90
CA SER A 385 5.34 -41.96 8.87
C SER A 385 4.40 -40.78 8.92
N CYS A 386 4.07 -40.24 10.11
CA CYS A 386 3.29 -39.00 10.28
C CYS A 386 4.00 -37.79 9.66
N PHE A 387 5.29 -37.65 9.87
CA PHE A 387 6.07 -36.52 9.32
C PHE A 387 6.16 -36.57 7.79
N ARG A 388 6.25 -37.73 7.18
CA ARG A 388 6.30 -37.88 5.71
C ARG A 388 4.98 -37.62 5.01
N LEU A 389 3.85 -37.68 5.71
CA LEU A 389 2.52 -37.41 5.15
C LEU A 389 2.09 -35.95 5.31
N ILE A 390 2.76 -35.19 6.19
CA ILE A 390 2.48 -33.75 6.44
C ILE A 390 3.40 -32.85 5.59
N MET A 391 4.55 -33.35 5.12
CA MET A 391 5.47 -32.68 4.19
C MET A 391 5.17 -33.05 2.73
#